data_a4398b345f3ecdcc22de8b3d26b7bb2a
#
_entry.id   a4398b345f3ecdcc22de8b3d26b7bb2a
#
_cell.length_a   1.000
_cell.length_b   1.000
_cell.length_c   1.000
_cell.angle_alpha   90.00
_cell.angle_beta   90.00
_cell.angle_gamma   90.00
#
_symmetry.space_group_name_H-M   'P 1'
#
loop_
_entity.id
_entity.type
_entity.pdbx_description
1 polymer ?
#
loop_
_entity_poly.entity_id
_entity_poly.type
_entity_poly.pdbx_seq_one_letter_code
_entity_poly.pdbx_strand_id
1 'polypeptide(L)'
;MIDKIKSYFLFFFFIASLCFGQYSWAQDKYPSKPIQLIIPWGPSGGSDQTGRLIANQLEQELKISVPVINMPGATGNIGMQKLLSDPADGQTLLLLAWDNFALLATQQPKWKIDDFINLGIVIQLPSGLYVSGDKFNNWKSFEQAAKNSPVSIAISGLGSTDDITMSYLQSKGLKINVIPYAKPGERYAALIGGHVDALYSPAGNVASFVESKQMRPIIFFSAERLNDFKDIPTSKEVGYNVTLPQRRALIIKAGTDPAKIAVISQALNKIVNLPKYRAYLRDSFASEKSYVPQSDALAVMNQDLEEMQKILKNINK
;
A
#
# COMPACT_ATOMS: atom_id res chain seq x y z
N MET A 1 -43.60 12.19 67.60
CA MET A 1 -43.01 10.91 67.12
C MET A 1 -43.03 10.80 65.58
N ILE A 2 -44.04 11.32 64.92
CA ILE A 2 -44.24 11.29 63.47
C ILE A 2 -43.20 12.17 62.71
N ASP A 3 -42.82 13.31 63.27
CA ASP A 3 -41.86 14.22 62.60
C ASP A 3 -40.41 13.72 62.61
N LYS A 4 -40.00 12.95 63.58
CA LYS A 4 -38.64 12.30 63.56
C LYS A 4 -38.53 11.18 62.51
N ILE A 5 -39.64 10.47 62.23
CA ILE A 5 -39.67 9.40 61.21
C ILE A 5 -39.53 10.01 59.78
N LYS A 6 -40.21 11.15 59.54
CA LYS A 6 -40.07 11.86 58.24
C LYS A 6 -38.65 12.38 57.97
N SER A 7 -37.99 12.85 59.07
CA SER A 7 -36.60 13.33 58.92
C SER A 7 -35.61 12.21 58.55
N TYR A 8 -35.76 11.00 59.11
CA TYR A 8 -34.92 9.86 58.77
C TYR A 8 -35.20 9.31 57.37
N PHE A 9 -36.47 9.40 56.93
CA PHE A 9 -36.83 8.95 55.56
C PHE A 9 -36.28 9.92 54.50
N LEU A 10 -36.27 11.22 54.73
CA LEU A 10 -35.65 12.21 53.87
C LEU A 10 -34.12 12.09 53.84
N PHE A 11 -33.49 11.79 54.96
CA PHE A 11 -32.05 11.61 55.06
C PHE A 11 -31.56 10.33 54.35
N PHE A 12 -32.37 9.26 54.42
CA PHE A 12 -32.08 8.00 53.72
C PHE A 12 -32.27 8.12 52.21
N PHE A 13 -33.23 8.91 51.75
CA PHE A 13 -33.45 9.20 50.34
C PHE A 13 -32.35 10.08 49.75
N PHE A 14 -31.79 11.00 50.55
CA PHE A 14 -30.66 11.84 50.12
C PHE A 14 -29.34 11.07 50.03
N ILE A 15 -29.10 10.12 50.92
CA ILE A 15 -27.90 9.22 50.84
C ILE A 15 -28.04 8.23 49.70
N ALA A 16 -29.23 7.71 49.41
CA ALA A 16 -29.48 6.83 48.26
C ALA A 16 -29.25 7.54 46.91
N SER A 17 -29.59 8.87 46.82
CA SER A 17 -29.32 9.67 45.59
C SER A 17 -27.84 9.96 45.36
N LEU A 18 -26.99 9.98 46.40
CA LEU A 18 -25.54 10.18 46.28
C LEU A 18 -24.77 8.92 45.82
N CYS A 19 -25.39 7.72 46.00
CA CYS A 19 -24.80 6.46 45.54
C CYS A 19 -25.09 6.11 44.07
N PHE A 20 -26.01 6.83 43.40
CA PHE A 20 -26.27 6.66 41.95
C PHE A 20 -25.44 7.55 41.03
N GLY A 21 -24.55 8.39 41.62
CA GLY A 21 -23.64 9.22 40.88
C GLY A 21 -22.30 8.53 40.63
N GLN A 22 -22.02 8.26 39.39
CA GLN A 22 -20.68 7.90 38.84
C GLN A 22 -20.44 6.40 38.58
N TYR A 23 -21.34 5.71 37.90
CA TYR A 23 -20.80 4.81 36.87
C TYR A 23 -20.29 5.69 35.69
N SER A 24 -19.17 6.33 35.89
CA SER A 24 -18.35 6.79 34.79
C SER A 24 -17.91 5.49 34.06
N TRP A 25 -18.55 5.19 32.97
CA TRP A 25 -18.02 4.21 32.03
C TRP A 25 -16.66 4.76 31.65
N ALA A 26 -15.61 4.23 32.25
CA ALA A 26 -14.26 4.43 31.78
C ALA A 26 -14.31 3.89 30.36
N GLN A 27 -14.48 4.78 29.40
CA GLN A 27 -14.37 4.47 27.98
C GLN A 27 -12.97 3.90 27.82
N ASP A 28 -12.87 2.58 27.64
CA ASP A 28 -11.60 1.90 27.54
C ASP A 28 -10.75 2.67 26.53
N LYS A 29 -9.62 3.23 27.01
CA LYS A 29 -8.77 4.08 26.20
C LYS A 29 -8.27 3.27 25.01
N TYR A 30 -8.81 3.56 23.81
CA TYR A 30 -8.34 2.93 22.59
C TYR A 30 -6.97 3.50 22.17
N PRO A 31 -6.01 2.66 21.78
CA PRO A 31 -6.05 1.21 21.81
C PRO A 31 -5.70 0.64 23.20
N SER A 32 -6.43 -0.39 23.64
CA SER A 32 -6.15 -1.15 24.89
C SER A 32 -5.61 -2.56 24.60
N LYS A 33 -5.62 -2.99 23.34
CA LYS A 33 -5.17 -4.30 22.85
C LYS A 33 -4.25 -4.14 21.64
N PRO A 34 -3.41 -5.13 21.31
CA PRO A 34 -2.57 -5.10 20.11
C PRO A 34 -3.37 -4.82 18.84
N ILE A 35 -2.83 -4.00 17.94
CA ILE A 35 -3.40 -3.70 16.62
C ILE A 35 -2.63 -4.50 15.58
N GLN A 36 -3.27 -5.47 14.93
CA GLN A 36 -2.66 -6.26 13.89
C GLN A 36 -2.53 -5.48 12.59
N LEU A 37 -1.34 -5.49 11.97
CA LEU A 37 -1.14 -4.96 10.62
C LEU A 37 -0.99 -6.09 9.61
N ILE A 38 -1.97 -6.24 8.73
CA ILE A 38 -1.92 -7.19 7.61
C ILE A 38 -1.13 -6.58 6.47
N ILE A 39 -0.17 -7.34 5.94
CA ILE A 39 0.53 -7.06 4.69
C ILE A 39 0.15 -8.13 3.69
N PRO A 40 -0.60 -7.81 2.63
CA PRO A 40 -1.12 -8.80 1.67
C PRO A 40 -0.06 -9.29 0.66
N TRP A 41 1.21 -9.25 1.05
CA TRP A 41 2.38 -9.67 0.25
C TRP A 41 3.37 -10.43 1.11
N GLY A 42 4.24 -11.21 0.46
CA GLY A 42 5.31 -11.94 1.14
C GLY A 42 6.32 -11.05 1.86
N PRO A 43 7.07 -11.59 2.83
CA PRO A 43 8.09 -10.86 3.57
C PRO A 43 9.22 -10.37 2.67
N SER A 44 9.98 -9.39 3.16
CA SER A 44 11.17 -8.79 2.53
C SER A 44 10.90 -7.99 1.25
N GLY A 45 9.64 -7.85 0.82
CA GLY A 45 9.25 -6.95 -0.26
C GLY A 45 9.02 -5.52 0.22
N GLY A 46 8.87 -4.58 -0.73
CA GLY A 46 8.68 -3.17 -0.37
C GLY A 46 7.44 -2.91 0.49
N SER A 47 6.33 -3.64 0.29
CA SER A 47 5.15 -3.53 1.17
C SER A 47 5.46 -4.00 2.59
N ASP A 48 6.25 -5.07 2.75
CA ASP A 48 6.69 -5.55 4.05
C ASP A 48 7.60 -4.53 4.75
N GLN A 49 8.55 -3.95 4.03
CA GLN A 49 9.44 -2.91 4.56
C GLN A 49 8.65 -1.67 5.02
N THR A 50 7.73 -1.16 4.18
CA THR A 50 6.85 -0.03 4.52
C THR A 50 5.99 -0.36 5.75
N GLY A 51 5.35 -1.53 5.74
CA GLY A 51 4.45 -1.93 6.81
C GLY A 51 5.17 -2.09 8.15
N ARG A 52 6.35 -2.71 8.16
CA ARG A 52 7.15 -2.85 9.40
C ARG A 52 7.65 -1.50 9.91
N LEU A 53 8.02 -0.58 9.03
CA LEU A 53 8.36 0.78 9.44
C LEU A 53 7.16 1.45 10.13
N ILE A 54 5.97 1.43 9.49
CA ILE A 54 4.76 2.04 10.04
C ILE A 54 4.36 1.34 11.35
N ALA A 55 4.35 0.00 11.40
CA ALA A 55 4.02 -0.76 12.61
C ALA A 55 4.91 -0.37 13.79
N ASN A 56 6.23 -0.36 13.59
CA ASN A 56 7.20 0.02 14.62
C ASN A 56 6.99 1.45 15.13
N GLN A 57 6.64 2.40 14.24
CA GLN A 57 6.37 3.77 14.65
C GLN A 57 5.00 3.90 15.36
N LEU A 58 3.99 3.13 14.93
CA LEU A 58 2.70 3.07 15.62
C LEU A 58 2.85 2.48 17.03
N GLU A 59 3.66 1.43 17.21
CA GLU A 59 3.98 0.89 18.53
C GLU A 59 4.58 1.96 19.46
N GLN A 60 5.53 2.74 18.94
CA GLN A 60 6.18 3.81 19.70
C GLN A 60 5.21 4.96 20.06
N GLU A 61 4.34 5.35 19.14
CA GLU A 61 3.40 6.46 19.33
C GLU A 61 2.21 6.06 20.24
N LEU A 62 1.64 4.88 19.99
CA LEU A 62 0.42 4.42 20.69
C LEU A 62 0.70 3.66 21.97
N LYS A 63 1.97 3.25 22.22
CA LYS A 63 2.38 2.44 23.37
C LYS A 63 1.66 1.10 23.45
N ILE A 64 1.37 0.50 22.30
CA ILE A 64 0.71 -0.79 22.14
C ILE A 64 1.43 -1.62 21.08
N SER A 65 1.41 -2.96 21.20
CA SER A 65 2.02 -3.82 20.18
C SER A 65 1.27 -3.77 18.86
N VAL A 66 2.02 -3.70 17.74
CA VAL A 66 1.49 -3.71 16.36
C VAL A 66 2.13 -4.85 15.56
N PRO A 67 1.74 -6.12 15.83
CA PRO A 67 2.29 -7.27 15.11
C PRO A 67 1.95 -7.21 13.62
N VAL A 68 2.95 -7.52 12.79
CA VAL A 68 2.82 -7.59 11.33
C VAL A 68 2.59 -9.02 10.90
N ILE A 69 1.56 -9.23 10.06
CA ILE A 69 1.22 -10.54 9.49
C ILE A 69 1.22 -10.46 7.97
N ASN A 70 2.10 -11.23 7.34
CA ASN A 70 2.13 -11.37 5.88
C ASN A 70 1.08 -12.40 5.44
N MET A 71 0.18 -12.00 4.53
CA MET A 71 -0.89 -12.83 3.97
C MET A 71 -0.92 -12.71 2.43
N PRO A 72 0.09 -13.28 1.74
CA PRO A 72 0.15 -13.21 0.28
C PRO A 72 -0.89 -14.12 -0.39
N GLY A 73 -1.20 -13.81 -1.65
CA GLY A 73 -2.02 -14.64 -2.53
C GLY A 73 -3.12 -13.88 -3.27
N ALA A 74 -3.44 -14.33 -4.49
CA ALA A 74 -4.43 -13.74 -5.38
C ALA A 74 -4.26 -12.21 -5.53
N THR A 75 -3.05 -11.77 -5.84
CA THR A 75 -2.68 -10.33 -5.94
C THR A 75 -3.09 -9.54 -4.68
N GLY A 76 -2.95 -10.18 -3.49
CA GLY A 76 -3.27 -9.61 -2.19
C GLY A 76 -4.73 -9.66 -1.77
N ASN A 77 -5.61 -10.24 -2.58
CA ASN A 77 -7.03 -10.37 -2.27
C ASN A 77 -7.29 -11.20 -0.98
N ILE A 78 -6.41 -12.17 -0.67
CA ILE A 78 -6.52 -12.98 0.57
C ILE A 78 -6.40 -12.08 1.80
N GLY A 79 -5.39 -11.21 1.85
CA GLY A 79 -5.22 -10.26 2.96
C GLY A 79 -6.39 -9.28 3.06
N MET A 80 -6.91 -8.80 1.93
CA MET A 80 -8.08 -7.91 1.91
C MET A 80 -9.32 -8.59 2.47
N GLN A 81 -9.59 -9.84 2.09
CA GLN A 81 -10.72 -10.61 2.64
C GLN A 81 -10.58 -10.84 4.14
N LYS A 82 -9.34 -11.04 4.64
CA LYS A 82 -9.09 -11.16 6.09
C LYS A 82 -9.48 -9.87 6.81
N LEU A 83 -9.04 -8.69 6.36
CA LEU A 83 -9.45 -7.41 6.93
C LEU A 83 -10.97 -7.29 6.97
N LEU A 84 -11.66 -7.62 5.88
CA LEU A 84 -13.11 -7.46 5.78
C LEU A 84 -13.90 -8.51 6.59
N SER A 85 -13.31 -9.67 6.88
CA SER A 85 -13.93 -10.68 7.76
C SER A 85 -13.77 -10.37 9.25
N ASP A 86 -12.76 -9.57 9.62
CA ASP A 86 -12.54 -9.19 11.01
C ASP A 86 -13.59 -8.18 11.50
N PRO A 87 -13.81 -8.06 12.82
CA PRO A 87 -14.68 -7.03 13.37
C PRO A 87 -14.22 -5.62 13.03
N ALA A 88 -15.16 -4.68 12.88
CA ALA A 88 -14.84 -3.25 12.70
C ALA A 88 -14.55 -2.58 14.07
N ASP A 89 -13.70 -3.20 14.87
CA ASP A 89 -13.38 -2.77 16.25
C ASP A 89 -12.10 -1.93 16.35
N GLY A 90 -11.41 -1.73 15.21
CA GLY A 90 -10.18 -0.96 15.14
C GLY A 90 -8.92 -1.76 15.44
N GLN A 91 -9.00 -3.07 15.68
CA GLN A 91 -7.83 -3.90 16.03
C GLN A 91 -7.12 -4.52 14.82
N THR A 92 -7.65 -4.32 13.59
CA THR A 92 -7.03 -4.81 12.36
C THR A 92 -6.85 -3.66 11.36
N LEU A 93 -5.63 -3.48 10.91
CA LEU A 93 -5.22 -2.59 9.83
C LEU A 93 -4.70 -3.41 8.65
N LEU A 94 -4.70 -2.84 7.46
CA LEU A 94 -4.06 -3.43 6.29
C LEU A 94 -3.25 -2.37 5.53
N LEU A 95 -2.06 -2.75 5.07
CA LEU A 95 -1.27 -1.93 4.15
C LEU A 95 -1.69 -2.27 2.72
N LEU A 96 -2.63 -1.51 2.17
CA LEU A 96 -3.10 -1.64 0.79
C LEU A 96 -2.01 -1.18 -0.18
N ALA A 97 -1.55 -2.07 -1.06
CA ALA A 97 -0.72 -1.71 -2.20
C ALA A 97 -1.59 -1.46 -3.43
N TRP A 98 -1.13 -0.60 -4.35
CA TRP A 98 -1.91 -0.31 -5.57
C TRP A 98 -2.09 -1.51 -6.48
N ASP A 99 -1.25 -2.54 -6.37
CA ASP A 99 -1.47 -3.84 -7.04
C ASP A 99 -2.76 -4.53 -6.57
N ASN A 100 -3.07 -4.47 -5.26
CA ASN A 100 -4.35 -4.93 -4.74
C ASN A 100 -5.51 -4.06 -5.22
N PHE A 101 -5.30 -2.74 -5.19
CA PHE A 101 -6.30 -1.75 -5.56
C PHE A 101 -6.69 -1.88 -7.04
N ALA A 102 -5.74 -2.20 -7.91
CA ALA A 102 -5.96 -2.42 -9.34
C ALA A 102 -6.95 -3.56 -9.65
N LEU A 103 -7.17 -4.50 -8.71
CA LEU A 103 -8.17 -5.55 -8.86
C LEU A 103 -9.58 -4.99 -9.07
N LEU A 104 -9.89 -3.80 -8.53
CA LEU A 104 -11.17 -3.12 -8.76
C LEU A 104 -11.39 -2.77 -10.23
N ALA A 105 -10.32 -2.48 -10.96
CA ALA A 105 -10.39 -2.18 -12.39
C ALA A 105 -10.35 -3.45 -13.26
N THR A 106 -9.68 -4.52 -12.80
CA THR A 106 -9.31 -5.67 -13.65
C THR A 106 -10.13 -6.92 -13.40
N GLN A 107 -10.52 -7.21 -12.16
CA GLN A 107 -11.09 -8.51 -11.76
C GLN A 107 -12.44 -8.40 -11.04
N GLN A 108 -12.92 -7.19 -10.71
CA GLN A 108 -14.17 -6.96 -9.98
C GLN A 108 -14.27 -7.85 -8.71
N PRO A 109 -13.36 -7.68 -7.73
CA PRO A 109 -13.37 -8.48 -6.51
C PRO A 109 -14.68 -8.26 -5.73
N LYS A 110 -14.99 -9.14 -4.76
CA LYS A 110 -16.19 -9.02 -3.92
C LYS A 110 -16.18 -7.82 -2.95
N TRP A 111 -15.17 -6.99 -2.98
CA TRP A 111 -15.03 -5.79 -2.15
C TRP A 111 -14.96 -4.53 -3.01
N LYS A 112 -15.27 -3.40 -2.43
CA LYS A 112 -15.30 -2.07 -3.05
C LYS A 112 -14.63 -1.03 -2.15
N ILE A 113 -14.43 0.18 -2.65
CA ILE A 113 -13.78 1.29 -1.92
C ILE A 113 -14.53 1.60 -0.62
N ASP A 114 -15.86 1.51 -0.60
CA ASP A 114 -16.70 1.83 0.56
C ASP A 114 -16.59 0.80 1.71
N ASP A 115 -15.97 -0.38 1.48
CA ASP A 115 -15.83 -1.41 2.50
C ASP A 115 -14.68 -1.11 3.49
N PHE A 116 -13.87 -0.09 3.23
CA PHE A 116 -12.77 0.33 4.09
C PHE A 116 -12.58 1.85 4.09
N ILE A 117 -11.86 2.34 5.08
CA ILE A 117 -11.47 3.74 5.23
C ILE A 117 -9.97 3.83 5.02
N ASN A 118 -9.54 4.72 4.12
CA ASN A 118 -8.14 5.04 3.92
C ASN A 118 -7.68 6.05 4.98
N LEU A 119 -6.75 5.66 5.83
CA LEU A 119 -6.20 6.49 6.90
C LEU A 119 -5.09 7.45 6.42
N GLY A 120 -4.59 7.20 5.21
CA GLY A 120 -3.57 7.99 4.52
C GLY A 120 -2.77 7.13 3.54
N ILE A 121 -2.41 7.71 2.39
CA ILE A 121 -1.45 7.11 1.46
C ILE A 121 -0.06 7.44 2.00
N VAL A 122 0.65 6.42 2.46
CA VAL A 122 1.91 6.60 3.18
C VAL A 122 3.11 6.75 2.25
N ILE A 123 3.08 6.21 1.04
CA ILE A 123 4.17 6.34 0.08
C ILE A 123 3.66 6.23 -1.35
N GLN A 124 4.29 7.00 -2.24
CA GLN A 124 4.14 6.90 -3.68
C GLN A 124 5.52 6.67 -4.31
N LEU A 125 5.63 5.64 -5.14
CA LEU A 125 6.86 5.17 -5.74
C LEU A 125 6.78 5.18 -7.26
N PRO A 126 7.82 5.65 -7.95
CA PRO A 126 7.96 5.42 -9.38
C PRO A 126 8.26 3.95 -9.65
N SER A 127 7.65 3.39 -10.67
CA SER A 127 7.91 2.03 -11.13
C SER A 127 8.72 2.04 -12.41
N GLY A 128 9.52 0.99 -12.62
CA GLY A 128 10.36 0.85 -13.80
C GLY A 128 10.53 -0.60 -14.23
N LEU A 129 11.12 -0.79 -15.41
CA LEU A 129 11.66 -2.08 -15.82
C LEU A 129 13.15 -2.14 -15.52
N TYR A 130 13.54 -3.25 -14.94
CA TYR A 130 14.91 -3.57 -14.56
C TYR A 130 15.37 -4.81 -15.30
N VAL A 131 16.63 -4.81 -15.69
CA VAL A 131 17.31 -5.94 -16.34
C VAL A 131 18.56 -6.32 -15.56
N SER A 132 19.04 -7.56 -15.76
CA SER A 132 20.28 -8.08 -15.20
C SER A 132 21.18 -8.55 -16.34
N GLY A 133 22.51 -8.60 -16.07
CA GLY A 133 23.48 -9.02 -17.10
C GLY A 133 23.56 -8.05 -18.30
N ASP A 134 24.07 -8.54 -19.42
CA ASP A 134 24.40 -7.74 -20.60
C ASP A 134 23.42 -7.90 -21.77
N LYS A 135 22.32 -8.63 -21.59
CA LYS A 135 21.35 -8.90 -22.65
C LYS A 135 20.73 -7.61 -23.22
N PHE A 136 20.43 -6.64 -22.34
CA PHE A 136 19.84 -5.36 -22.73
C PHE A 136 20.59 -4.22 -22.06
N ASN A 137 21.13 -3.29 -22.84
CA ASN A 137 21.88 -2.15 -22.31
C ASN A 137 21.01 -0.94 -21.97
N ASN A 138 19.85 -0.80 -22.58
CA ASN A 138 18.93 0.32 -22.41
C ASN A 138 17.52 -0.05 -22.93
N TRP A 139 16.57 0.88 -22.77
CA TRP A 139 15.21 0.72 -23.27
C TRP A 139 15.15 0.41 -24.77
N LYS A 140 15.92 1.10 -25.60
CA LYS A 140 15.90 0.94 -27.06
C LYS A 140 16.25 -0.50 -27.50
N SER A 141 17.28 -1.10 -26.90
CA SER A 141 17.66 -2.49 -27.20
C SER A 141 16.61 -3.49 -26.70
N PHE A 142 16.01 -3.24 -25.52
CA PHE A 142 14.91 -4.04 -24.99
C PHE A 142 13.66 -3.95 -25.89
N GLU A 143 13.23 -2.74 -26.24
CA GLU A 143 12.09 -2.48 -27.10
C GLU A 143 12.22 -3.16 -28.47
N GLN A 144 13.40 -3.04 -29.09
CA GLN A 144 13.68 -3.68 -30.36
C GLN A 144 13.56 -5.22 -30.26
N ALA A 145 14.09 -5.81 -29.19
CA ALA A 145 13.95 -7.24 -28.94
C ALA A 145 12.50 -7.64 -28.76
N ALA A 146 11.74 -6.91 -27.93
CA ALA A 146 10.34 -7.15 -27.63
C ALA A 146 9.41 -6.97 -28.86
N LYS A 147 9.77 -6.14 -29.83
CA LYS A 147 9.06 -6.04 -31.12
C LYS A 147 9.26 -7.25 -32.01
N ASN A 148 10.43 -7.87 -31.95
CA ASN A 148 10.80 -8.98 -32.82
C ASN A 148 10.46 -10.35 -32.23
N SER A 149 10.70 -10.55 -30.94
CA SER A 149 10.55 -11.85 -30.25
C SER A 149 9.93 -11.65 -28.86
N PRO A 150 9.23 -12.67 -28.33
CA PRO A 150 8.69 -12.60 -26.96
C PRO A 150 9.80 -12.39 -25.92
N VAL A 151 9.59 -11.45 -24.99
CA VAL A 151 10.41 -11.22 -23.80
C VAL A 151 9.61 -11.54 -22.55
N SER A 152 10.25 -12.17 -21.59
CA SER A 152 9.64 -12.54 -20.31
C SER A 152 9.84 -11.44 -19.26
N ILE A 153 8.74 -11.02 -18.60
CA ILE A 153 8.80 -9.98 -17.56
C ILE A 153 8.16 -10.50 -16.27
N ALA A 154 8.95 -10.47 -15.18
CA ALA A 154 8.45 -10.79 -13.86
C ALA A 154 7.61 -9.64 -13.31
N ILE A 155 6.40 -9.96 -12.85
CA ILE A 155 5.44 -9.03 -12.26
C ILE A 155 4.97 -9.52 -10.87
N SER A 156 4.30 -8.65 -10.11
CA SER A 156 3.78 -8.98 -8.77
C SER A 156 2.56 -9.91 -8.81
N GLY A 157 1.72 -9.80 -9.85
CA GLY A 157 0.51 -10.62 -9.99
C GLY A 157 -0.37 -10.19 -11.13
N LEU A 158 -1.23 -11.08 -11.59
CA LEU A 158 -2.22 -10.79 -12.63
C LEU A 158 -3.29 -9.81 -12.09
N GLY A 159 -3.69 -8.86 -12.91
CA GLY A 159 -4.63 -7.80 -12.55
C GLY A 159 -4.02 -6.67 -11.72
N SER A 160 -2.72 -6.71 -11.43
CA SER A 160 -1.98 -5.64 -10.75
C SER A 160 -1.73 -4.42 -11.66
N THR A 161 -1.21 -3.34 -11.09
CA THR A 161 -0.71 -2.19 -11.87
C THR A 161 0.42 -2.56 -12.81
N ASP A 162 1.25 -3.56 -12.42
CA ASP A 162 2.30 -4.13 -13.26
C ASP A 162 1.68 -4.74 -14.53
N ASP A 163 0.66 -5.58 -14.33
CA ASP A 163 -0.04 -6.28 -15.42
C ASP A 163 -0.76 -5.30 -16.37
N ILE A 164 -1.42 -4.28 -15.83
CA ILE A 164 -2.04 -3.20 -16.64
C ILE A 164 -0.98 -2.50 -17.50
N THR A 165 0.18 -2.17 -16.91
CA THR A 165 1.27 -1.50 -17.62
C THR A 165 1.83 -2.39 -18.74
N MET A 166 2.04 -3.67 -18.46
CA MET A 166 2.52 -4.63 -19.47
C MET A 166 1.49 -4.86 -20.58
N SER A 167 0.21 -4.97 -20.23
CA SER A 167 -0.89 -5.08 -21.21
C SER A 167 -0.97 -3.85 -22.11
N TYR A 168 -0.73 -2.65 -21.56
CA TYR A 168 -0.62 -1.43 -22.38
C TYR A 168 0.54 -1.52 -23.37
N LEU A 169 1.73 -1.96 -22.94
CA LEU A 169 2.88 -2.13 -23.85
C LEU A 169 2.61 -3.20 -24.92
N GLN A 170 1.95 -4.29 -24.57
CA GLN A 170 1.52 -5.32 -25.53
C GLN A 170 0.56 -4.73 -26.58
N SER A 171 -0.39 -3.89 -26.20
CA SER A 171 -1.29 -3.21 -27.14
C SER A 171 -0.56 -2.26 -28.11
N LYS A 172 0.68 -1.87 -27.77
CA LYS A 172 1.58 -1.08 -28.64
C LYS A 172 2.53 -1.93 -29.48
N GLY A 173 2.30 -3.22 -29.52
CA GLY A 173 3.03 -4.17 -30.38
C GLY A 173 4.27 -4.80 -29.76
N LEU A 174 4.51 -4.64 -28.46
CA LEU A 174 5.58 -5.36 -27.77
C LEU A 174 5.13 -6.80 -27.46
N LYS A 175 5.93 -7.79 -27.81
CA LYS A 175 5.69 -9.20 -27.51
C LYS A 175 6.19 -9.51 -26.10
N ILE A 176 5.32 -9.39 -25.11
CA ILE A 176 5.65 -9.55 -23.68
C ILE A 176 4.93 -10.78 -23.13
N ASN A 177 5.66 -11.65 -22.42
CA ASN A 177 5.11 -12.73 -21.60
C ASN A 177 5.27 -12.33 -20.13
N VAL A 178 4.18 -12.03 -19.45
CA VAL A 178 4.19 -11.73 -18.01
C VAL A 178 4.26 -13.02 -17.19
N ILE A 179 5.13 -13.03 -16.16
CA ILE A 179 5.29 -14.16 -15.25
C ILE A 179 5.05 -13.65 -13.81
N PRO A 180 3.91 -14.01 -13.19
CA PRO A 180 3.56 -13.51 -11.87
C PRO A 180 4.31 -14.26 -10.76
N TYR A 181 4.81 -13.50 -9.77
CA TYR A 181 5.47 -14.00 -8.56
C TYR A 181 4.85 -13.34 -7.32
N ALA A 182 4.18 -14.12 -6.50
CA ALA A 182 3.57 -13.62 -5.25
C ALA A 182 4.61 -13.27 -4.18
N LYS A 183 5.81 -13.84 -4.27
CA LYS A 183 6.90 -13.61 -3.33
C LYS A 183 8.00 -12.74 -3.97
N PRO A 184 8.30 -11.56 -3.43
CA PRO A 184 9.30 -10.65 -4.01
C PRO A 184 10.68 -11.29 -4.19
N GLY A 185 11.17 -12.06 -3.21
CA GLY A 185 12.48 -12.72 -3.28
C GLY A 185 12.61 -13.68 -4.46
N GLU A 186 11.57 -14.46 -4.76
CA GLU A 186 11.54 -15.36 -5.92
C GLU A 186 11.58 -14.55 -7.24
N ARG A 187 10.86 -13.43 -7.30
CA ARG A 187 10.82 -12.53 -8.45
C ARG A 187 12.19 -11.91 -8.74
N TYR A 188 12.89 -11.45 -7.69
CA TYR A 188 14.24 -10.88 -7.83
C TYR A 188 15.26 -11.94 -8.24
N ALA A 189 15.20 -13.11 -7.62
CA ALA A 189 16.05 -14.24 -7.98
C ALA A 189 15.84 -14.69 -9.44
N ALA A 190 14.60 -14.67 -9.91
CA ALA A 190 14.30 -15.03 -11.30
C ALA A 190 14.98 -14.10 -12.32
N LEU A 191 15.04 -12.78 -12.06
CA LEU A 191 15.77 -11.86 -12.92
C LEU A 191 17.28 -12.09 -12.83
N ILE A 192 17.84 -12.13 -11.61
CA ILE A 192 19.29 -12.27 -11.41
C ILE A 192 19.79 -13.61 -11.97
N GLY A 193 19.00 -14.66 -11.83
CA GLY A 193 19.30 -16.01 -12.36
C GLY A 193 19.04 -16.16 -13.87
N GLY A 194 18.57 -15.12 -14.58
CA GLY A 194 18.31 -15.17 -16.01
C GLY A 194 17.07 -15.99 -16.40
N HIS A 195 16.17 -16.31 -15.46
CA HIS A 195 14.93 -17.04 -15.75
C HIS A 195 13.85 -16.15 -16.37
N VAL A 196 14.00 -14.84 -16.26
CA VAL A 196 13.20 -13.81 -16.94
C VAL A 196 14.11 -12.75 -17.54
N ASP A 197 13.63 -12.06 -18.56
CA ASP A 197 14.38 -11.05 -19.29
C ASP A 197 14.37 -9.69 -18.59
N ALA A 198 13.28 -9.38 -17.89
CA ALA A 198 13.14 -8.14 -17.14
C ALA A 198 12.25 -8.33 -15.90
N LEU A 199 12.31 -7.35 -15.01
CA LEU A 199 11.49 -7.26 -13.80
C LEU A 199 10.78 -5.91 -13.81
N TYR A 200 9.46 -5.90 -13.62
CA TYR A 200 8.75 -4.69 -13.24
C TYR A 200 8.79 -4.51 -11.72
N SER A 201 9.22 -3.34 -11.25
CA SER A 201 9.27 -3.07 -9.81
C SER A 201 9.25 -1.56 -9.51
N PRO A 202 8.69 -1.12 -8.38
CA PRO A 202 9.01 0.18 -7.82
C PRO A 202 10.50 0.32 -7.50
N ALA A 203 11.06 1.53 -7.73
CA ALA A 203 12.50 1.77 -7.61
C ALA A 203 13.05 1.40 -6.22
N GLY A 204 12.39 1.81 -5.15
CA GLY A 204 12.83 1.52 -3.79
C GLY A 204 12.85 0.04 -3.42
N ASN A 205 12.05 -0.79 -4.09
CA ASN A 205 12.04 -2.22 -3.79
C ASN A 205 13.31 -2.95 -4.22
N VAL A 206 14.03 -2.40 -5.18
CA VAL A 206 15.23 -2.99 -5.80
C VAL A 206 16.48 -2.11 -5.63
N ALA A 207 16.42 -1.09 -4.78
CA ALA A 207 17.51 -0.12 -4.56
C ALA A 207 18.84 -0.80 -4.29
N SER A 208 18.91 -1.76 -3.37
CA SER A 208 20.15 -2.49 -3.05
C SER A 208 20.71 -3.31 -4.22
N PHE A 209 19.86 -3.85 -5.08
CA PHE A 209 20.29 -4.57 -6.28
C PHE A 209 20.80 -3.63 -7.36
N VAL A 210 20.27 -2.41 -7.44
CA VAL A 210 20.76 -1.36 -8.34
C VAL A 210 22.09 -0.82 -7.85
N GLU A 211 22.23 -0.52 -6.56
CA GLU A 211 23.49 -0.09 -5.93
C GLU A 211 24.60 -1.13 -6.10
N SER A 212 24.30 -2.42 -5.93
CA SER A 212 25.23 -3.53 -6.13
C SER A 212 25.45 -3.89 -7.60
N LYS A 213 24.83 -3.16 -8.54
CA LYS A 213 24.89 -3.38 -9.99
C LYS A 213 24.40 -4.76 -10.47
N GLN A 214 23.64 -5.47 -9.64
CA GLN A 214 23.01 -6.73 -10.01
C GLN A 214 21.79 -6.51 -10.90
N MET A 215 21.15 -5.35 -10.76
CA MET A 215 20.06 -4.89 -11.61
C MET A 215 20.32 -3.47 -12.09
N ARG A 216 19.80 -3.12 -13.27
CA ARG A 216 19.79 -1.74 -13.76
C ARG A 216 18.43 -1.36 -14.32
N PRO A 217 17.92 -0.15 -14.05
CA PRO A 217 16.71 0.37 -14.68
C PRO A 217 16.97 0.67 -16.14
N ILE A 218 15.97 0.44 -17.00
CA ILE A 218 16.03 0.79 -18.43
C ILE A 218 14.94 1.78 -18.85
N ILE A 219 13.88 1.91 -18.05
CA ILE A 219 12.77 2.85 -18.24
C ILE A 219 12.02 3.05 -16.92
N PHE A 220 11.50 4.25 -16.70
CA PHE A 220 10.54 4.51 -15.62
C PHE A 220 9.16 4.89 -16.18
N PHE A 221 8.10 4.38 -15.54
CA PHE A 221 6.71 4.70 -15.83
C PHE A 221 6.26 5.90 -14.99
N SER A 222 6.90 7.02 -15.21
CA SER A 222 6.70 8.28 -14.50
C SER A 222 6.51 9.45 -15.46
N ALA A 223 5.95 10.56 -14.98
CA ALA A 223 5.77 11.76 -15.80
C ALA A 223 7.08 12.47 -16.11
N GLU A 224 8.01 12.40 -15.16
CA GLU A 224 9.34 13.05 -15.22
C GLU A 224 10.43 12.05 -14.85
N ARG A 225 11.66 12.33 -15.27
CA ARG A 225 12.84 11.53 -14.89
C ARG A 225 13.08 11.63 -13.39
N LEU A 226 13.54 10.52 -12.79
CA LEU A 226 13.96 10.51 -11.39
C LEU A 226 15.32 11.21 -11.26
N ASN A 227 15.47 12.01 -10.20
CA ASN A 227 16.71 12.76 -9.96
C ASN A 227 17.95 11.86 -9.84
N ASP A 228 17.78 10.68 -9.27
CA ASP A 228 18.84 9.69 -9.08
C ASP A 228 19.15 8.88 -10.35
N PHE A 229 18.32 9.00 -11.41
CA PHE A 229 18.39 8.22 -12.64
C PHE A 229 18.18 9.10 -13.89
N LYS A 230 18.93 10.22 -13.98
CA LYS A 230 18.74 11.23 -15.03
C LYS A 230 18.98 10.69 -16.46
N ASP A 231 19.75 9.63 -16.60
CA ASP A 231 20.06 9.01 -17.90
C ASP A 231 18.99 7.98 -18.33
N ILE A 232 18.07 7.61 -17.43
CA ILE A 232 17.02 6.63 -17.73
C ILE A 232 15.77 7.36 -18.22
N PRO A 233 15.25 7.01 -19.42
CA PRO A 233 14.08 7.69 -19.97
C PRO A 233 12.78 7.33 -19.21
N THR A 234 11.80 8.22 -19.30
CA THR A 234 10.43 7.92 -18.90
C THR A 234 9.66 7.26 -20.05
N SER A 235 8.57 6.56 -19.71
CA SER A 235 7.68 5.98 -20.72
C SER A 235 7.13 7.01 -21.71
N LYS A 236 6.83 8.23 -21.24
CA LYS A 236 6.36 9.33 -22.10
C LYS A 236 7.42 9.80 -23.10
N GLU A 237 8.68 9.92 -22.68
CA GLU A 237 9.77 10.36 -23.57
C GLU A 237 10.02 9.38 -24.71
N VAL A 238 9.73 8.11 -24.51
CA VAL A 238 9.89 7.05 -25.53
C VAL A 238 8.57 6.69 -26.24
N GLY A 239 7.52 7.49 -26.07
CA GLY A 239 6.25 7.38 -26.82
C GLY A 239 5.19 6.48 -26.19
N TYR A 240 5.36 6.01 -24.95
CA TYR A 240 4.36 5.21 -24.23
C TYR A 240 3.68 6.05 -23.14
N ASN A 241 2.43 6.44 -23.37
CA ASN A 241 1.68 7.27 -22.43
C ASN A 241 1.02 6.41 -21.34
N VAL A 242 1.82 5.84 -20.45
CA VAL A 242 1.40 5.09 -19.28
C VAL A 242 2.27 5.47 -18.08
N THR A 243 1.65 5.93 -17.00
CA THR A 243 2.33 6.39 -15.78
C THR A 243 1.49 6.00 -14.56
N LEU A 244 1.45 4.71 -14.25
CA LEU A 244 0.75 4.22 -13.06
C LEU A 244 1.71 4.19 -11.87
N PRO A 245 1.54 5.09 -10.87
CA PRO A 245 2.38 5.08 -9.69
C PRO A 245 2.02 3.88 -8.79
N GLN A 246 3.01 3.33 -8.13
CA GLN A 246 2.80 2.42 -7.01
C GLN A 246 2.60 3.22 -5.73
N ARG A 247 1.44 3.06 -5.10
CA ARG A 247 1.15 3.68 -3.81
C ARG A 247 0.95 2.60 -2.75
N ARG A 248 1.12 2.99 -1.50
CA ARG A 248 0.74 2.18 -0.34
C ARG A 248 -0.05 3.04 0.62
N ALA A 249 -1.17 2.53 1.08
CA ALA A 249 -2.07 3.22 1.99
C ALA A 249 -2.31 2.36 3.24
N LEU A 250 -2.42 3.01 4.39
CA LEU A 250 -2.92 2.35 5.58
C LEU A 250 -4.44 2.42 5.58
N ILE A 251 -5.11 1.28 5.65
CA ILE A 251 -6.57 1.20 5.63
C ILE A 251 -7.10 0.45 6.86
N ILE A 252 -8.35 0.73 7.19
CA ILE A 252 -9.12 0.09 8.26
C ILE A 252 -10.51 -0.26 7.72
N LYS A 253 -11.15 -1.30 8.26
CA LYS A 253 -12.50 -1.71 7.84
C LYS A 253 -13.52 -0.58 8.06
N ALA A 254 -14.43 -0.39 7.10
CA ALA A 254 -15.56 0.53 7.25
C ALA A 254 -16.48 0.11 8.41
N GLY A 255 -17.10 1.10 9.05
CA GLY A 255 -17.89 0.88 10.28
C GLY A 255 -17.08 0.90 11.57
N THR A 256 -15.74 1.07 11.49
CA THR A 256 -14.93 1.34 12.69
C THR A 256 -15.32 2.69 13.30
N ASP A 257 -15.37 2.74 14.62
CA ASP A 257 -15.72 3.95 15.40
C ASP A 257 -14.83 5.14 14.97
N PRO A 258 -15.41 6.31 14.60
CA PRO A 258 -14.66 7.50 14.21
C PRO A 258 -13.63 7.97 15.23
N ALA A 259 -13.88 7.80 16.53
CA ALA A 259 -12.91 8.15 17.56
C ALA A 259 -11.64 7.28 17.48
N LYS A 260 -11.78 5.99 17.19
CA LYS A 260 -10.66 5.07 17.00
C LYS A 260 -9.88 5.38 15.71
N ILE A 261 -10.61 5.70 14.63
CA ILE A 261 -10.01 6.15 13.36
C ILE A 261 -9.17 7.39 13.59
N ALA A 262 -9.69 8.38 14.34
CA ALA A 262 -8.98 9.62 14.64
C ALA A 262 -7.66 9.37 15.39
N VAL A 263 -7.64 8.42 16.34
CA VAL A 263 -6.41 8.06 17.08
C VAL A 263 -5.34 7.53 16.13
N ILE A 264 -5.67 6.60 15.23
CA ILE A 264 -4.70 6.04 14.27
C ILE A 264 -4.25 7.10 13.26
N SER A 265 -5.19 7.90 12.72
CA SER A 265 -4.87 8.95 11.75
C SER A 265 -3.96 10.03 12.34
N GLN A 266 -4.17 10.42 13.61
CA GLN A 266 -3.29 11.36 14.31
C GLN A 266 -1.89 10.77 14.53
N ALA A 267 -1.82 9.49 14.94
CA ALA A 267 -0.53 8.80 15.07
C ALA A 267 0.20 8.74 13.72
N LEU A 268 -0.51 8.40 12.63
CA LEU A 268 0.05 8.35 11.29
C LEU A 268 0.58 9.73 10.84
N ASN A 269 -0.18 10.80 11.08
CA ASN A 269 0.26 12.18 10.79
C ASN A 269 1.55 12.57 11.51
N LYS A 270 1.76 12.10 12.75
CA LYS A 270 3.03 12.33 13.45
C LYS A 270 4.16 11.51 12.82
N ILE A 271 3.90 10.24 12.52
CA ILE A 271 4.89 9.30 11.97
C ILE A 271 5.47 9.81 10.65
N VAL A 272 4.63 10.28 9.73
CA VAL A 272 5.07 10.74 8.40
C VAL A 272 5.92 12.01 8.44
N ASN A 273 5.94 12.71 9.57
CA ASN A 273 6.79 13.89 9.81
C ASN A 273 8.11 13.55 10.50
N LEU A 274 8.33 12.31 10.94
CA LEU A 274 9.57 11.91 11.61
C LEU A 274 10.76 11.88 10.64
N PRO A 275 11.96 12.28 11.08
CA PRO A 275 13.18 12.19 10.26
C PRO A 275 13.44 10.81 9.70
N LYS A 276 13.17 9.76 10.49
CA LYS A 276 13.33 8.35 10.08
C LYS A 276 12.40 7.97 8.92
N TYR A 277 11.16 8.48 8.92
CA TYR A 277 10.23 8.26 7.83
C TYR A 277 10.68 8.97 6.55
N ARG A 278 11.12 10.23 6.64
CA ARG A 278 11.66 10.98 5.50
C ARG A 278 12.93 10.34 4.93
N ALA A 279 13.82 9.82 5.78
CA ALA A 279 14.96 9.04 5.34
C ALA A 279 14.52 7.83 4.51
N TYR A 280 13.55 7.06 5.02
CA TYR A 280 12.99 5.92 4.29
C TYR A 280 12.41 6.32 2.92
N LEU A 281 11.74 7.48 2.80
CA LEU A 281 11.25 7.96 1.51
C LEU A 281 12.41 8.20 0.52
N ARG A 282 13.48 8.89 0.97
CA ARG A 282 14.67 9.13 0.11
C ARG A 282 15.35 7.84 -0.31
N ASP A 283 15.59 6.91 0.63
CA ASP A 283 16.21 5.61 0.37
C ASP A 283 15.35 4.73 -0.57
N SER A 284 14.06 5.03 -0.66
CA SER A 284 13.10 4.40 -1.56
C SER A 284 12.94 5.13 -2.90
N PHE A 285 13.71 6.16 -3.19
CA PHE A 285 13.56 7.05 -4.35
C PHE A 285 12.15 7.65 -4.46
N ALA A 286 11.46 7.78 -3.34
CA ALA A 286 10.14 8.39 -3.23
C ALA A 286 10.26 9.88 -2.95
N SER A 287 9.29 10.66 -3.42
CA SER A 287 9.20 12.07 -3.04
C SER A 287 8.96 12.23 -1.54
N GLU A 288 9.62 13.18 -0.91
CA GLU A 288 9.31 13.55 0.49
C GLU A 288 7.88 14.07 0.66
N LYS A 289 7.21 14.43 -0.44
CA LYS A 289 5.80 14.84 -0.49
C LYS A 289 4.86 13.68 -0.86
N SER A 290 5.30 12.44 -0.71
CA SER A 290 4.50 11.24 -1.07
C SER A 290 3.28 11.02 -0.18
N TYR A 291 3.27 11.58 1.04
CA TYR A 291 2.15 11.41 1.95
C TYR A 291 0.91 12.16 1.48
N VAL A 292 -0.23 11.44 1.43
CA VAL A 292 -1.55 12.02 1.19
C VAL A 292 -2.40 11.77 2.42
N PRO A 293 -2.90 12.83 3.10
CA PRO A 293 -3.70 12.68 4.31
C PRO A 293 -5.06 12.01 4.01
N GLN A 294 -5.71 11.51 5.05
CA GLN A 294 -7.02 10.86 4.98
C GLN A 294 -8.06 11.69 4.20
N SER A 295 -8.07 13.03 4.39
CA SER A 295 -9.01 13.94 3.72
C SER A 295 -8.95 13.86 2.20
N ASP A 296 -7.78 13.62 1.64
CA ASP A 296 -7.53 13.71 0.20
C ASP A 296 -7.37 12.31 -0.45
N ALA A 297 -7.20 11.28 0.39
CA ALA A 297 -6.87 9.93 -0.06
C ALA A 297 -7.95 9.32 -0.97
N LEU A 298 -9.23 9.55 -0.68
CA LEU A 298 -10.33 9.02 -1.48
C LEU A 298 -10.35 9.64 -2.90
N ALA A 299 -10.09 10.94 -3.01
CA ALA A 299 -10.02 11.61 -4.31
C ALA A 299 -8.89 11.04 -5.17
N VAL A 300 -7.71 10.81 -4.58
CA VAL A 300 -6.57 10.18 -5.26
C VAL A 300 -6.90 8.75 -5.70
N MET A 301 -7.57 7.96 -4.85
CA MET A 301 -7.98 6.60 -5.19
C MET A 301 -8.95 6.56 -6.37
N ASN A 302 -9.96 7.42 -6.38
CA ASN A 302 -10.92 7.50 -7.47
C ASN A 302 -10.24 7.91 -8.78
N GLN A 303 -9.37 8.91 -8.74
CA GLN A 303 -8.61 9.36 -9.93
C GLN A 303 -7.73 8.24 -10.50
N ASP A 304 -7.00 7.51 -9.64
CA ASP A 304 -6.14 6.42 -10.08
C ASP A 304 -6.97 5.25 -10.65
N LEU A 305 -8.14 4.93 -10.04
CA LEU A 305 -9.03 3.90 -10.55
C LEU A 305 -9.59 4.25 -11.93
N GLU A 306 -10.04 5.49 -12.13
CA GLU A 306 -10.49 5.98 -13.43
C GLU A 306 -9.40 5.91 -14.50
N GLU A 307 -8.15 6.26 -14.15
CA GLU A 307 -7.03 6.17 -15.09
C GLU A 307 -6.71 4.71 -15.46
N MET A 308 -6.72 3.77 -14.50
CA MET A 308 -6.57 2.34 -14.77
C MET A 308 -7.67 1.83 -15.71
N GLN A 309 -8.93 2.17 -15.45
CA GLN A 309 -10.07 1.79 -16.28
C GLN A 309 -9.97 2.37 -17.69
N LYS A 310 -9.52 3.61 -17.83
CA LYS A 310 -9.29 4.27 -19.11
C LYS A 310 -8.20 3.59 -19.93
N ILE A 311 -7.08 3.21 -19.29
CA ILE A 311 -6.02 2.45 -19.94
C ILE A 311 -6.58 1.10 -20.45
N LEU A 312 -7.27 0.34 -19.61
CA LEU A 312 -7.86 -0.95 -19.97
C LEU A 312 -8.88 -0.84 -21.11
N LYS A 313 -9.72 0.19 -21.12
CA LYS A 313 -10.68 0.45 -22.21
C LYS A 313 -9.98 0.73 -23.55
N ASN A 314 -8.81 1.36 -23.51
CA ASN A 314 -8.05 1.68 -24.71
C ASN A 314 -7.21 0.50 -25.23
N ILE A 315 -6.89 -0.47 -24.38
CA ILE A 315 -6.23 -1.73 -24.77
C ILE A 315 -7.22 -2.64 -25.54
N ASN A 316 -8.49 -2.64 -25.17
CA ASN A 316 -9.53 -3.52 -25.70
C ASN A 316 -10.23 -2.96 -26.97
N LYS A 317 -9.77 -1.81 -27.50
CA LYS A 317 -10.19 -1.23 -28.79
C LYS A 317 -9.21 -1.57 -29.89
#